data_039067b8068a7445ef82f8580099e692
#
_entry.id   039067b8068a7445ef82f8580099e692
#
_cell.length_a   1.000
_cell.length_b   1.000
_cell.length_c   1.000
_cell.angle_alpha   90.00
_cell.angle_beta   90.00
_cell.angle_gamma   90.00
#
_symmetry.space_group_name_H-M   'P 1'
#
loop_
_entity.id
_entity.type
_entity.pdbx_description
1 polymer ?
#
loop_
_entity_poly.entity_id
_entity_poly.type
_entity_poly.pdbx_seq_one_letter_code
_entity_poly.pdbx_strand_id
1 'polypeptide(L)'
;QAILESSNGKSSLSQAPYHNFFGIKGAYNGSSVTMSTWEDDGNGNTYTIDQAFRAYPSIADSLNDYADLLSSSTYIGARKSNTLSYQDATAALTGLYATDTSYNLKLNNIIATYGLTAYDVANSAAQETGLATSGYVWNEYRRNYTDAETLAVDEAWAKRMTY
;
A
#
# COMPACT_ATOMS: atom_id res chain seq x y z
N GLN A 1 -0.12 -4.00 5.99
CA GLN A 1 -1.30 -3.18 6.27
C GLN A 1 -2.57 -3.79 5.66
N ALA A 2 -2.64 -4.08 4.35
CA ALA A 2 -3.86 -4.60 3.71
C ALA A 2 -4.56 -5.71 4.49
N ILE A 3 -3.82 -6.70 5.01
CA ILE A 3 -4.36 -7.80 5.81
C ILE A 3 -5.12 -7.28 7.04
N LEU A 4 -4.54 -6.32 7.76
CA LEU A 4 -5.13 -5.74 8.97
C LEU A 4 -6.36 -4.89 8.64
N GLU A 5 -6.19 -3.93 7.74
CA GLU A 5 -7.21 -2.92 7.40
C GLU A 5 -8.45 -3.54 6.73
N SER A 6 -8.25 -4.57 5.93
CA SER A 6 -9.32 -5.21 5.17
C SER A 6 -9.90 -6.47 5.82
N SER A 7 -9.45 -6.85 7.02
CA SER A 7 -9.78 -8.15 7.63
C SER A 7 -9.52 -9.32 6.65
N ASN A 8 -8.31 -9.39 6.09
CA ASN A 8 -7.93 -10.34 5.04
C ASN A 8 -8.79 -10.21 3.75
N GLY A 9 -9.15 -9.00 3.37
CA GLY A 9 -10.00 -8.74 2.22
C GLY A 9 -11.48 -9.07 2.41
N LYS A 10 -11.93 -9.26 3.67
CA LYS A 10 -13.31 -9.65 3.99
C LYS A 10 -14.19 -8.50 4.49
N SER A 11 -13.60 -7.33 4.77
CA SER A 11 -14.38 -6.16 5.18
C SER A 11 -15.29 -5.68 4.05
N SER A 12 -16.46 -5.15 4.38
CA SER A 12 -17.41 -4.60 3.38
C SER A 12 -16.75 -3.51 2.53
N LEU A 13 -15.85 -2.73 3.11
CA LEU A 13 -15.14 -1.67 2.42
C LEU A 13 -14.12 -2.21 1.38
N SER A 14 -13.51 -3.38 1.65
CA SER A 14 -12.56 -4.00 0.72
C SER A 14 -13.21 -4.79 -0.42
N GLN A 15 -14.49 -5.12 -0.28
CA GLN A 15 -15.26 -5.85 -1.30
C GLN A 15 -15.77 -4.92 -2.40
N ALA A 16 -16.24 -5.51 -3.51
CA ALA A 16 -16.99 -4.79 -4.53
C ALA A 16 -18.26 -4.15 -3.89
N PRO A 17 -18.62 -2.94 -4.27
CA PRO A 17 -18.04 -2.12 -5.35
C PRO A 17 -16.93 -1.15 -4.89
N TYR A 18 -16.47 -1.21 -3.64
CA TYR A 18 -15.63 -0.16 -3.06
C TYR A 18 -14.13 -0.43 -3.15
N HIS A 19 -13.68 -1.67 -3.09
CA HIS A 19 -12.28 -2.13 -3.22
C HIS A 19 -11.24 -1.37 -2.37
N ASN A 20 -11.64 -0.76 -1.25
CA ASN A 20 -10.74 -0.02 -0.37
C ASN A 20 -10.11 -0.95 0.67
N PHE A 21 -8.92 -1.45 0.36
CA PHE A 21 -8.19 -2.43 1.20
C PHE A 21 -7.45 -1.81 2.37
N PHE A 22 -7.32 -0.50 2.42
CA PHE A 22 -6.47 0.20 3.37
C PHE A 22 -7.22 1.18 4.27
N GLY A 23 -8.55 1.23 4.17
CA GLY A 23 -9.35 2.15 4.97
C GLY A 23 -9.07 3.64 4.69
N ILE A 24 -8.64 3.98 3.47
CA ILE A 24 -8.26 5.36 3.14
C ILE A 24 -9.51 6.24 3.12
N LYS A 25 -9.48 7.29 3.94
CA LYS A 25 -10.57 8.25 4.10
C LYS A 25 -10.62 9.26 2.94
N GLY A 26 -11.79 9.84 2.69
CA GLY A 26 -12.02 10.85 1.68
C GLY A 26 -12.66 10.31 0.40
N ALA A 27 -12.31 10.90 -0.75
CA ALA A 27 -12.80 10.50 -2.07
C ALA A 27 -11.64 10.20 -3.03
N TYR A 28 -11.84 9.21 -3.91
CA TYR A 28 -10.94 8.89 -5.02
C TYR A 28 -11.62 9.31 -6.33
N ASN A 29 -11.06 10.29 -7.02
CA ASN A 29 -11.66 10.88 -8.24
C ASN A 29 -13.14 11.23 -8.07
N GLY A 30 -13.52 11.78 -6.90
CA GLY A 30 -14.89 12.12 -6.56
C GLY A 30 -15.75 10.97 -6.03
N SER A 31 -15.27 9.72 -6.04
CA SER A 31 -15.99 8.55 -5.54
C SER A 31 -15.68 8.26 -4.08
N SER A 32 -16.73 8.13 -3.27
CA SER A 32 -16.61 7.77 -1.85
C SER A 32 -17.83 6.99 -1.39
N VAL A 33 -17.68 6.31 -0.25
CA VAL A 33 -18.76 5.67 0.49
C VAL A 33 -18.71 6.14 1.94
N THR A 34 -19.85 6.45 2.53
CA THR A 34 -19.95 6.78 3.96
C THR A 34 -20.22 5.51 4.73
N MET A 35 -19.38 5.24 5.73
CA MET A 35 -19.54 4.11 6.65
C MET A 35 -19.35 4.57 8.08
N SER A 36 -20.08 3.92 8.99
CA SER A 36 -19.88 4.08 10.43
C SER A 36 -18.60 3.35 10.84
N THR A 37 -17.70 4.05 11.50
CA THR A 37 -16.41 3.51 11.96
C THR A 37 -16.20 3.82 13.43
N TRP A 38 -15.36 3.00 14.06
CA TRP A 38 -14.90 3.20 15.43
C TRP A 38 -13.60 3.97 15.42
N GLU A 39 -13.56 5.03 16.21
CA GLU A 39 -12.33 5.82 16.43
C GLU A 39 -11.96 5.75 17.92
N ASP A 40 -10.67 5.86 18.20
CA ASP A 40 -10.12 5.97 19.57
C ASP A 40 -9.72 7.44 19.81
N ASP A 41 -10.06 7.98 20.97
CA ASP A 41 -9.71 9.36 21.35
C ASP A 41 -8.23 9.51 21.82
N GLY A 42 -7.44 8.45 21.72
CA GLY A 42 -6.06 8.40 22.19
C GLY A 42 -5.91 8.11 23.69
N ASN A 43 -7.04 8.01 24.41
CA ASN A 43 -7.08 7.70 25.84
C ASN A 43 -7.74 6.33 26.12
N GLY A 44 -8.03 5.56 25.06
CA GLY A 44 -8.67 4.26 25.13
C GLY A 44 -10.21 4.30 25.15
N ASN A 45 -10.82 5.48 24.93
CA ASN A 45 -12.26 5.56 24.76
C ASN A 45 -12.60 5.48 23.28
N THR A 46 -13.50 4.57 22.92
CA THR A 46 -13.94 4.41 21.54
C THR A 46 -15.29 5.08 21.32
N TYR A 47 -15.46 5.69 20.17
CA TYR A 47 -16.73 6.29 19.74
C TYR A 47 -16.99 5.99 18.26
N THR A 48 -18.24 6.04 17.87
CA THR A 48 -18.67 5.77 16.50
C THR A 48 -18.94 7.08 15.77
N ILE A 49 -18.39 7.20 14.56
CA ILE A 49 -18.64 8.33 13.68
C ILE A 49 -18.90 7.86 12.24
N ASP A 50 -19.68 8.62 11.50
CA ASP A 50 -19.83 8.41 10.06
C ASP A 50 -18.67 9.08 9.32
N GLN A 51 -17.93 8.27 8.55
CA GLN A 51 -16.74 8.70 7.85
C GLN A 51 -16.84 8.37 6.37
N ALA A 52 -16.46 9.32 5.51
CA ALA A 52 -16.30 9.05 4.09
C ALA A 52 -14.99 8.30 3.83
N PHE A 53 -15.07 7.21 3.08
CA PHE A 53 -13.94 6.40 2.62
C PHE A 53 -13.87 6.41 1.10
N ARG A 54 -12.68 6.38 0.54
CA ARG A 54 -12.45 6.27 -0.91
C ARG A 54 -13.09 5.01 -1.45
N ALA A 55 -13.76 5.13 -2.60
CA ALA A 55 -14.27 4.00 -3.36
C ALA A 55 -13.52 3.91 -4.68
N TYR A 56 -12.92 2.75 -4.93
CA TYR A 56 -12.05 2.50 -6.10
C TYR A 56 -12.77 1.62 -7.13
N PRO A 57 -12.56 1.86 -8.43
CA PRO A 57 -13.12 1.03 -9.49
C PRO A 57 -12.51 -0.37 -9.52
N SER A 58 -11.29 -0.55 -8.98
CA SER A 58 -10.60 -1.84 -8.92
C SER A 58 -9.68 -1.97 -7.71
N ILE A 59 -9.26 -3.20 -7.41
CA ILE A 59 -8.22 -3.50 -6.40
C ILE A 59 -6.90 -2.82 -6.78
N ALA A 60 -6.54 -2.81 -8.07
CA ALA A 60 -5.31 -2.19 -8.55
C ALA A 60 -5.27 -0.69 -8.25
N ASP A 61 -6.40 0.02 -8.45
CA ASP A 61 -6.49 1.45 -8.10
C ASP A 61 -6.28 1.69 -6.61
N SER A 62 -6.85 0.84 -5.75
CA SER A 62 -6.66 0.91 -4.30
C SER A 62 -5.19 0.72 -3.89
N LEU A 63 -4.49 -0.23 -4.53
CA LEU A 63 -3.07 -0.49 -4.26
C LEU A 63 -2.18 0.67 -4.74
N ASN A 64 -2.46 1.22 -5.92
CA ASN A 64 -1.71 2.34 -6.48
C ASN A 64 -1.89 3.60 -5.64
N ASP A 65 -3.11 3.95 -5.28
CA ASP A 65 -3.41 5.12 -4.46
C ASP A 65 -2.80 5.00 -3.05
N TYR A 66 -2.78 3.79 -2.47
CA TYR A 66 -2.07 3.53 -1.23
C TYR A 66 -0.56 3.74 -1.36
N ALA A 67 0.07 3.28 -2.43
CA ALA A 67 1.48 3.50 -2.68
C ALA A 67 1.80 5.00 -2.83
N ASP A 68 0.96 5.74 -3.54
CA ASP A 68 1.06 7.19 -3.69
C ASP A 68 0.90 7.91 -2.34
N LEU A 69 -0.07 7.50 -1.52
CA LEU A 69 -0.27 8.03 -0.18
C LEU A 69 0.97 7.86 0.69
N LEU A 70 1.55 6.65 0.75
CA LEU A 70 2.76 6.38 1.53
C LEU A 70 4.01 7.03 0.94
N SER A 71 3.97 7.45 -0.32
CA SER A 71 5.02 8.24 -0.97
C SER A 71 4.98 9.72 -0.62
N SER A 72 3.96 10.20 0.08
CA SER A 72 3.87 11.58 0.54
C SER A 72 4.89 11.91 1.64
N SER A 73 5.16 13.20 1.86
CA SER A 73 6.05 13.66 2.92
C SER A 73 5.58 13.28 4.32
N THR A 74 4.28 13.12 4.51
CA THR A 74 3.66 12.71 5.77
C THR A 74 4.20 11.36 6.26
N TYR A 75 4.43 10.41 5.35
CA TYR A 75 4.87 9.05 5.69
C TYR A 75 6.37 8.80 5.43
N ILE A 76 7.15 9.86 5.27
CA ILE A 76 8.60 9.75 4.98
C ILE A 76 9.35 8.90 6.02
N GLY A 77 8.93 8.95 7.30
CA GLY A 77 9.51 8.16 8.38
C GLY A 77 9.27 6.65 8.27
N ALA A 78 8.25 6.23 7.52
CA ALA A 78 7.94 4.81 7.33
C ALA A 78 8.59 4.19 6.08
N ARG A 79 9.29 5.00 5.26
CA ARG A 79 9.94 4.51 4.04
C ARG A 79 11.18 3.69 4.36
N LYS A 80 11.41 2.64 3.57
CA LYS A 80 12.60 1.77 3.69
C LYS A 80 13.92 2.54 3.70
N SER A 81 14.03 3.64 2.94
CA SER A 81 15.23 4.51 2.93
C SER A 81 15.51 5.22 4.26
N ASN A 82 14.52 5.31 5.15
CA ASN A 82 14.59 6.04 6.40
C ASN A 82 14.40 5.14 7.63
N THR A 83 14.40 3.82 7.45
CA THR A 83 14.23 2.83 8.50
C THR A 83 15.31 1.76 8.41
N LEU A 84 15.75 1.25 9.55
CA LEU A 84 16.73 0.15 9.63
C LEU A 84 16.04 -1.21 9.66
N SER A 85 14.75 -1.24 10.01
CA SER A 85 13.94 -2.45 10.15
C SER A 85 12.48 -2.18 9.83
N TYR A 86 11.71 -3.25 9.59
CA TYR A 86 10.25 -3.10 9.43
C TYR A 86 9.58 -2.64 10.73
N GLN A 87 10.18 -2.91 11.90
CA GLN A 87 9.69 -2.43 13.18
C GLN A 87 9.75 -0.89 13.28
N ASP A 88 10.82 -0.28 12.74
CA ASP A 88 10.90 1.18 12.67
C ASP A 88 9.82 1.75 11.77
N ALA A 89 9.58 1.11 10.61
CA ALA A 89 8.53 1.52 9.68
C ALA A 89 7.13 1.43 10.31
N THR A 90 6.82 0.32 10.99
CA THR A 90 5.52 0.14 11.65
C THR A 90 5.35 1.10 12.84
N ALA A 91 6.42 1.38 13.58
CA ALA A 91 6.40 2.38 14.64
C ALA A 91 6.09 3.78 14.09
N ALA A 92 6.70 4.16 12.96
CA ALA A 92 6.45 5.46 12.30
C ALA A 92 5.00 5.59 11.76
N LEU A 93 4.31 4.49 11.50
CA LEU A 93 2.90 4.49 11.09
C LEU A 93 1.93 4.61 12.27
N THR A 94 2.37 4.25 13.47
CA THR A 94 1.52 4.29 14.68
C THR A 94 1.27 5.73 15.11
N GLY A 95 0.02 6.08 15.32
CA GLY A 95 -0.42 7.45 15.62
C GLY A 95 -0.51 8.36 14.39
N LEU A 96 0.06 7.94 13.25
CA LEU A 96 0.04 8.71 12.01
C LEU A 96 -0.94 8.13 10.97
N TYR A 97 -0.86 6.83 10.72
CA TYR A 97 -1.77 6.12 9.82
C TYR A 97 -3.03 5.65 10.55
N ALA A 98 -2.87 5.12 11.74
CA ALA A 98 -3.95 4.70 12.61
C ALA A 98 -3.72 5.24 14.03
N THR A 99 -4.80 5.64 14.70
CA THR A 99 -4.80 6.16 16.08
C THR A 99 -4.60 5.07 17.12
N ASP A 100 -4.75 3.80 16.74
CA ASP A 100 -4.52 2.63 17.59
C ASP A 100 -3.07 2.59 18.09
N THR A 101 -2.86 2.75 19.38
CA THR A 101 -1.53 2.75 20.02
C THR A 101 -0.78 1.42 19.91
N SER A 102 -1.48 0.33 19.60
CA SER A 102 -0.93 -1.01 19.37
C SER A 102 -0.77 -1.35 17.89
N TYR A 103 -0.89 -0.37 16.99
CA TYR A 103 -0.88 -0.58 15.55
C TYR A 103 0.38 -1.27 15.06
N ASN A 104 1.56 -0.82 15.51
CA ASN A 104 2.85 -1.44 15.20
C ASN A 104 2.93 -2.90 15.65
N LEU A 105 2.42 -3.23 16.84
CA LEU A 105 2.45 -4.59 17.35
C LEU A 105 1.59 -5.53 16.49
N LYS A 106 0.41 -5.06 16.06
CA LYS A 106 -0.47 -5.80 15.16
C LYS A 106 0.18 -6.04 13.81
N LEU A 107 0.80 -5.01 13.23
CA LEU A 107 1.54 -5.13 11.96
C LEU A 107 2.74 -6.06 12.09
N ASN A 108 3.56 -5.91 13.14
CA ASN A 108 4.73 -6.75 13.38
C ASN A 108 4.35 -8.22 13.51
N ASN A 109 3.26 -8.51 14.22
CA ASN A 109 2.75 -9.88 14.34
C ASN A 109 2.33 -10.47 12.99
N ILE A 110 1.65 -9.70 12.15
CA ILE A 110 1.27 -10.12 10.79
C ILE A 110 2.52 -10.37 9.94
N ILE A 111 3.49 -9.45 9.95
CA ILE A 111 4.75 -9.59 9.20
C ILE A 111 5.49 -10.87 9.61
N ALA A 112 5.60 -11.15 10.91
CA ALA A 112 6.24 -12.35 11.42
C ALA A 112 5.46 -13.61 11.08
N THR A 113 4.13 -13.61 11.28
CA THR A 113 3.26 -14.77 11.05
C THR A 113 3.30 -15.24 9.60
N TYR A 114 3.32 -14.30 8.65
CA TYR A 114 3.31 -14.61 7.22
C TYR A 114 4.71 -14.57 6.57
N GLY A 115 5.77 -14.34 7.34
CA GLY A 115 7.13 -14.30 6.83
C GLY A 115 7.37 -13.21 5.78
N LEU A 116 6.71 -12.05 5.90
CA LEU A 116 6.66 -11.04 4.85
C LEU A 116 8.01 -10.37 4.61
N THR A 117 8.97 -10.47 5.53
CA THR A 117 10.34 -9.98 5.33
C THR A 117 11.07 -10.64 4.17
N ALA A 118 10.65 -11.83 3.75
CA ALA A 118 11.21 -12.49 2.57
C ALA A 118 11.06 -11.64 1.29
N TYR A 119 10.02 -10.82 1.21
CA TYR A 119 9.80 -9.92 0.06
C TYR A 119 10.71 -8.67 0.10
N ASP A 120 11.14 -8.25 1.28
CA ASP A 120 12.08 -7.13 1.43
C ASP A 120 13.48 -7.47 0.93
N VAL A 121 13.92 -8.71 1.15
CA VAL A 121 15.24 -9.19 0.70
C VAL A 121 15.31 -9.25 -0.83
N ALA A 122 14.25 -9.76 -1.47
CA ALA A 122 14.18 -9.83 -2.92
C ALA A 122 14.28 -8.43 -3.58
N ASN A 123 13.59 -7.43 -3.01
CA ASN A 123 13.65 -6.05 -3.51
C ASN A 123 15.01 -5.38 -3.22
N SER A 124 15.68 -5.71 -2.11
CA SER A 124 17.01 -5.18 -1.79
C SER A 124 18.06 -5.68 -2.77
N ALA A 125 18.03 -6.96 -3.13
CA ALA A 125 18.95 -7.54 -4.11
C ALA A 125 18.77 -6.91 -5.51
N ALA A 126 17.55 -6.57 -5.90
CA ALA A 126 17.27 -5.89 -7.16
C ALA A 126 17.74 -4.43 -7.18
N GLN A 127 17.76 -3.75 -6.03
CA GLN A 127 18.21 -2.36 -5.93
C GLN A 127 19.74 -2.22 -5.74
N GLU A 128 20.38 -3.15 -5.03
CA GLU A 128 21.83 -3.06 -4.74
C GLU A 128 22.70 -3.61 -5.86
N THR A 129 22.21 -4.52 -6.69
CA THR A 129 23.06 -5.18 -7.68
C THR A 129 23.02 -4.53 -9.04
N GLY A 130 22.32 -3.47 -9.36
CA GLY A 130 22.38 -2.85 -10.70
C GLY A 130 22.64 -3.88 -11.83
N LEU A 131 22.52 -5.15 -11.52
CA LEU A 131 22.89 -6.29 -12.36
C LEU A 131 21.61 -7.00 -12.80
N ALA A 132 21.36 -6.93 -14.05
CA ALA A 132 20.40 -7.70 -14.81
C ALA A 132 20.66 -9.22 -14.72
N THR A 133 20.61 -9.80 -13.51
CA THR A 133 20.76 -11.27 -13.32
C THR A 133 19.42 -11.97 -13.14
N SER A 134 18.31 -11.25 -13.04
CA SER A 134 16.98 -11.85 -12.95
C SER A 134 16.17 -11.83 -14.24
N GLY A 135 16.70 -11.24 -15.32
CA GLY A 135 15.95 -11.05 -16.57
C GLY A 135 14.83 -10.01 -16.47
N TYR A 136 14.69 -9.32 -15.34
CA TYR A 136 13.73 -8.24 -15.18
C TYR A 136 14.39 -6.89 -15.41
N VAL A 137 13.72 -6.03 -16.20
CA VAL A 137 14.14 -4.67 -16.54
C VAL A 137 13.08 -3.68 -16.11
N TRP A 138 13.48 -2.45 -15.80
CA TRP A 138 12.53 -1.39 -15.48
C TRP A 138 11.70 -1.05 -16.71
N ASN A 139 10.38 -1.13 -16.57
CA ASN A 139 9.42 -0.80 -17.60
C ASN A 139 8.79 0.55 -17.27
N GLU A 140 9.19 1.59 -18.01
CA GLU A 140 8.72 2.96 -17.79
C GLU A 140 7.23 3.16 -18.13
N TYR A 141 6.67 2.31 -18.99
CA TYR A 141 5.26 2.37 -19.40
C TYR A 141 4.33 1.83 -18.30
N ARG A 142 4.80 0.80 -17.58
CA ARG A 142 4.06 0.17 -16.46
C ARG A 142 4.51 0.66 -15.09
N ARG A 143 5.61 1.42 -15.03
CA ARG A 143 6.25 1.90 -13.80
C ARG A 143 6.58 0.76 -12.81
N ASN A 144 7.02 -0.38 -13.32
CA ASN A 144 7.44 -1.54 -12.54
C ASN A 144 8.55 -2.32 -13.26
N TYR A 145 9.12 -3.33 -12.57
CA TYR A 145 10.07 -4.25 -13.21
C TYR A 145 9.30 -5.38 -13.92
N THR A 146 9.57 -5.58 -15.21
CA THR A 146 9.02 -6.66 -16.05
C THR A 146 10.13 -7.44 -16.70
N ASP A 147 9.83 -8.63 -17.25
CA ASP A 147 10.75 -9.31 -18.14
C ASP A 147 10.98 -8.51 -19.43
N ALA A 148 12.10 -8.81 -20.10
CA ALA A 148 12.50 -8.08 -21.30
C ALA A 148 11.50 -8.23 -22.46
N GLU A 149 10.77 -9.35 -22.53
CA GLU A 149 9.77 -9.61 -23.56
C GLU A 149 8.55 -8.68 -23.35
N THR A 150 8.08 -8.56 -22.13
CA THR A 150 7.01 -7.63 -21.76
C THR A 150 7.39 -6.18 -22.05
N LEU A 151 8.63 -5.75 -21.73
CA LEU A 151 9.10 -4.41 -22.07
C LEU A 151 9.10 -4.17 -23.58
N ALA A 152 9.59 -5.12 -24.35
CA ALA A 152 9.62 -5.01 -25.82
C ALA A 152 8.21 -4.87 -26.45
N VAL A 153 7.21 -5.57 -25.86
CA VAL A 153 5.80 -5.44 -26.28
C VAL A 153 5.27 -4.04 -25.99
N ASP A 154 5.54 -3.51 -24.79
CA ASP A 154 5.07 -2.17 -24.38
C ASP A 154 5.75 -1.06 -25.20
N GLU A 155 7.05 -1.17 -25.49
CA GLU A 155 7.77 -0.26 -26.38
C GLU A 155 7.20 -0.27 -27.80
N ALA A 156 6.92 -1.46 -28.33
CA ALA A 156 6.33 -1.59 -29.66
C ALA A 156 4.92 -0.99 -29.73
N TRP A 157 4.15 -1.12 -28.66
CA TRP A 157 2.83 -0.51 -28.53
C TRP A 157 2.94 1.02 -28.45
N ALA A 158 3.82 1.56 -27.62
CA ALA A 158 4.03 3.00 -27.47
C ALA A 158 4.45 3.67 -28.79
N LYS A 159 5.32 3.02 -29.55
CA LYS A 159 5.74 3.50 -30.88
C LYS A 159 4.61 3.58 -31.90
N ARG A 160 3.56 2.74 -31.79
CA ARG A 160 2.38 2.77 -32.66
C ARG A 160 1.40 3.90 -32.34
N MET A 161 1.44 4.40 -31.11
CA MET A 161 0.53 5.46 -30.62
C MET A 161 1.08 6.87 -30.83
N THR A 162 2.31 7.00 -31.33
CA THR A 162 2.99 8.29 -31.56
C THR A 162 2.86 8.80 -33.00
N TYR A 163 1.87 8.31 -33.78
CA TYR A 163 1.52 8.81 -35.12
C TYR A 163 0.11 9.39 -35.12
#